data_8876e230e3243df572b193a0702242ef
#
_entry.id   8876e230e3243df572b193a0702242ef
#
_cell.length_a   1.000
_cell.length_b   1.000
_cell.length_c   1.000
_cell.angle_alpha   90.00
_cell.angle_beta   90.00
_cell.angle_gamma   90.00
#
_symmetry.space_group_name_H-M   'P 1'
#
loop_
_entity.id
_entity.type
_entity.pdbx_description
1 polymer ?
#
loop_
_entity_poly.entity_id
_entity_poly.type
_entity_poly.pdbx_seq_one_letter_code
_entity_poly.pdbx_strand_id
1 'polypeptide(L)'
;KRGGLLKLMRLPDGDAPLVSFVPSGVATATVARYDLGAVWPIMEEILRKVSPALHLMVNTQIQAFETKAGVNVRKDILGAFGEELVTFSDLKPLDLEELDDPDDLPMSEFYAVSLRDSEVFDRSLRTLLGSIAPGAELFKDREHKGITVRSMRGTEGAGIELSYAVTPKWLLVNVGDRSRMLRVISRLNKSRKSLWKEPSVAAVIREAPKGVKQWDYVDLENLSNFLFPLLGMALEDSEFKLELGITNKDENFFDKDFPSLPYFMLSWTRESKRGFVSKAKLFPKGD
;
A
#
# COMPACT_ATOMS: atom_id res chain seq x y z
N LYS A 1 -19.33 -4.59 -23.16
CA LYS A 1 -19.38 -4.19 -21.73
C LYS A 1 -18.78 -5.34 -20.89
N ARG A 2 -17.81 -5.03 -20.02
CA ARG A 2 -17.27 -6.03 -19.07
C ARG A 2 -18.36 -6.37 -18.05
N GLY A 3 -18.61 -7.67 -17.82
CA GLY A 3 -19.60 -8.16 -16.86
C GLY A 3 -18.95 -8.89 -15.68
N GLY A 4 -19.69 -9.10 -14.58
CA GLY A 4 -19.22 -9.85 -13.42
C GLY A 4 -17.95 -9.25 -12.78
N LEU A 5 -17.01 -10.11 -12.36
CA LEU A 5 -15.75 -9.72 -11.73
C LEU A 5 -14.88 -8.76 -12.58
N LEU A 6 -15.02 -8.79 -13.91
CA LEU A 6 -14.27 -7.87 -14.77
C LEU A 6 -14.67 -6.40 -14.58
N LYS A 7 -15.80 -6.12 -13.94
CA LYS A 7 -16.18 -4.75 -13.55
C LYS A 7 -15.22 -4.18 -12.47
N LEU A 8 -14.70 -5.03 -11.59
CA LEU A 8 -13.73 -4.63 -10.57
C LEU A 8 -12.38 -4.17 -11.17
N MET A 9 -12.10 -4.60 -12.39
CA MET A 9 -10.89 -4.21 -13.13
C MET A 9 -11.07 -2.92 -13.94
N ARG A 10 -12.24 -2.28 -13.86
CA ARG A 10 -12.45 -1.01 -14.55
C ARG A 10 -11.70 0.09 -13.81
N LEU A 11 -10.80 0.75 -14.53
CA LEU A 11 -10.06 1.89 -14.01
C LEU A 11 -10.83 3.19 -14.32
N PRO A 12 -10.96 4.10 -13.36
CA PRO A 12 -11.62 5.40 -13.56
C PRO A 12 -10.95 6.24 -14.65
N ASP A 13 -11.66 7.23 -15.18
CA ASP A 13 -11.10 8.15 -16.16
C ASP A 13 -10.03 9.07 -15.54
N GLY A 14 -9.16 9.64 -16.38
CA GLY A 14 -8.02 10.47 -15.95
C GLY A 14 -6.72 9.69 -15.79
N ASP A 15 -5.63 10.38 -15.56
CA ASP A 15 -4.30 9.81 -15.36
C ASP A 15 -4.07 9.48 -13.87
N ALA A 16 -3.16 8.54 -13.60
CA ALA A 16 -2.74 8.22 -12.24
C ALA A 16 -2.16 9.46 -11.53
N PRO A 17 -2.46 9.68 -10.24
CA PRO A 17 -2.03 10.87 -9.52
C PRO A 17 -0.54 10.78 -9.15
N LEU A 18 0.31 11.62 -9.73
CA LEU A 18 1.72 11.72 -9.34
C LEU A 18 1.85 12.65 -8.14
N VAL A 19 1.48 12.15 -6.97
CA VAL A 19 1.40 12.94 -5.74
C VAL A 19 2.77 13.34 -5.19
N SER A 20 2.88 14.55 -4.68
CA SER A 20 4.15 15.11 -4.21
C SER A 20 4.66 14.54 -2.88
N PHE A 21 3.84 13.84 -2.15
CA PHE A 21 4.21 13.31 -0.84
C PHE A 21 4.92 11.95 -0.89
N VAL A 22 4.98 11.27 -2.03
CA VAL A 22 5.84 10.08 -2.20
C VAL A 22 7.29 10.54 -2.18
N PRO A 23 8.09 10.11 -1.19
CA PRO A 23 9.48 10.55 -1.07
C PRO A 23 10.36 9.97 -2.19
N SER A 24 11.45 10.65 -2.49
CA SER A 24 12.59 10.02 -3.17
C SER A 24 13.25 9.01 -2.22
N GLY A 25 13.82 7.94 -2.76
CA GLY A 25 14.54 6.92 -1.99
C GLY A 25 13.64 5.86 -1.34
N VAL A 26 12.36 5.75 -1.74
CA VAL A 26 11.51 4.60 -1.39
C VAL A 26 11.96 3.35 -2.16
N ALA A 27 11.79 2.19 -1.55
CA ALA A 27 12.09 0.92 -2.21
C ALA A 27 11.03 0.56 -3.27
N THR A 28 9.77 0.80 -2.96
CA THR A 28 8.68 0.62 -3.92
C THR A 28 7.69 1.78 -3.84
N ALA A 29 7.02 2.07 -4.93
CA ALA A 29 5.89 2.98 -4.95
C ALA A 29 4.89 2.60 -6.04
N THR A 30 3.61 2.64 -5.71
CA THR A 30 2.52 2.52 -6.66
C THR A 30 1.59 3.72 -6.54
N VAL A 31 1.23 4.32 -7.65
CA VAL A 31 0.14 5.29 -7.74
C VAL A 31 -0.85 4.83 -8.80
N ALA A 32 -2.11 4.74 -8.43
CA ALA A 32 -3.14 4.20 -9.32
C ALA A 32 -4.45 4.96 -9.21
N ARG A 33 -5.22 4.91 -10.29
CA ARG A 33 -6.64 5.22 -10.26
C ARG A 33 -7.43 3.93 -10.13
N TYR A 34 -8.15 3.82 -9.03
CA TYR A 34 -8.96 2.66 -8.72
C TYR A 34 -10.18 3.07 -7.88
N ASP A 35 -11.39 2.86 -8.39
CA ASP A 35 -12.62 3.24 -7.68
C ASP A 35 -12.94 2.23 -6.56
N LEU A 36 -12.32 2.45 -5.39
CA LEU A 36 -12.57 1.63 -4.20
C LEU A 36 -14.02 1.75 -3.72
N GLY A 37 -14.66 2.90 -3.90
CA GLY A 37 -16.07 3.08 -3.55
C GLY A 37 -17.03 2.24 -4.38
N ALA A 38 -16.63 1.85 -5.60
CA ALA A 38 -17.42 0.98 -6.47
C ALA A 38 -17.27 -0.52 -6.15
N VAL A 39 -16.29 -0.91 -5.33
CA VAL A 39 -16.01 -2.34 -5.05
C VAL A 39 -17.23 -3.01 -4.42
N TRP A 40 -17.80 -2.40 -3.37
CA TRP A 40 -18.95 -2.99 -2.67
C TRP A 40 -20.18 -3.16 -3.57
N PRO A 41 -20.68 -2.15 -4.28
CA PRO A 41 -21.82 -2.31 -5.20
C PRO A 41 -21.61 -3.40 -6.25
N ILE A 42 -20.38 -3.54 -6.74
CA ILE A 42 -20.04 -4.59 -7.73
C ILE A 42 -20.07 -5.98 -7.06
N MET A 43 -19.49 -6.12 -5.88
CA MET A 43 -19.52 -7.38 -5.13
C MET A 43 -20.93 -7.78 -4.77
N GLU A 44 -21.77 -6.84 -4.35
CA GLU A 44 -23.19 -7.06 -4.06
C GLU A 44 -23.96 -7.54 -5.30
N GLU A 45 -23.73 -6.92 -6.47
CA GLU A 45 -24.33 -7.37 -7.74
C GLU A 45 -23.91 -8.82 -8.08
N ILE A 46 -22.64 -9.16 -7.86
CA ILE A 46 -22.11 -10.50 -8.11
C ILE A 46 -22.75 -11.51 -7.15
N LEU A 47 -22.75 -11.24 -5.85
CA LEU A 47 -23.36 -12.11 -4.85
C LEU A 47 -24.83 -12.38 -5.16
N ARG A 48 -25.58 -11.35 -5.51
CA ARG A 48 -27.00 -11.49 -5.87
C ARG A 48 -27.22 -12.40 -7.07
N LYS A 49 -26.31 -12.38 -8.06
CA LYS A 49 -26.41 -13.21 -9.27
C LYS A 49 -25.95 -14.65 -9.04
N VAL A 50 -24.93 -14.85 -8.21
CA VAL A 50 -24.34 -16.18 -7.94
C VAL A 50 -25.18 -16.95 -6.92
N SER A 51 -25.58 -16.30 -5.85
CA SER A 51 -26.38 -16.89 -4.78
C SER A 51 -27.25 -15.84 -4.09
N PRO A 52 -28.54 -15.72 -4.45
CA PRO A 52 -29.47 -14.82 -3.77
C PRO A 52 -29.55 -15.07 -2.26
N ALA A 53 -29.46 -16.34 -1.84
CA ALA A 53 -29.49 -16.71 -0.42
C ALA A 53 -28.27 -16.19 0.34
N LEU A 54 -27.06 -16.34 -0.23
CA LEU A 54 -25.83 -15.79 0.35
C LEU A 54 -25.86 -14.27 0.39
N HIS A 55 -26.36 -13.64 -0.68
CA HIS A 55 -26.55 -12.18 -0.72
C HIS A 55 -27.45 -11.69 0.41
N LEU A 56 -28.60 -12.38 0.63
CA LEU A 56 -29.51 -12.01 1.71
C LEU A 56 -28.84 -12.18 3.08
N MET A 57 -28.15 -13.31 3.31
CA MET A 57 -27.43 -13.58 4.56
C MET A 57 -26.39 -12.50 4.86
N VAL A 58 -25.51 -12.18 3.90
CA VAL A 58 -24.48 -11.16 4.05
C VAL A 58 -25.10 -9.79 4.33
N ASN A 59 -26.13 -9.39 3.59
CA ASN A 59 -26.80 -8.12 3.83
C ASN A 59 -27.46 -8.04 5.22
N THR A 60 -28.08 -9.11 5.68
CA THR A 60 -28.66 -9.16 7.03
C THR A 60 -27.60 -9.01 8.11
N GLN A 61 -26.45 -9.68 7.96
CA GLN A 61 -25.34 -9.54 8.91
C GLN A 61 -24.76 -8.13 8.93
N ILE A 62 -24.53 -7.53 7.74
CA ILE A 62 -24.03 -6.16 7.65
C ILE A 62 -25.03 -5.19 8.27
N GLN A 63 -26.34 -5.32 7.96
CA GLN A 63 -27.37 -4.46 8.52
C GLN A 63 -27.46 -4.57 10.05
N ALA A 64 -27.40 -5.78 10.58
CA ALA A 64 -27.38 -6.01 12.05
C ALA A 64 -26.15 -5.34 12.67
N PHE A 65 -24.98 -5.45 12.04
CA PHE A 65 -23.75 -4.82 12.49
C PHE A 65 -23.86 -3.28 12.40
N GLU A 66 -24.34 -2.73 11.28
CA GLU A 66 -24.54 -1.28 11.09
C GLU A 66 -25.50 -0.71 12.14
N THR A 67 -26.59 -1.43 12.45
CA THR A 67 -27.55 -1.04 13.48
C THR A 67 -26.91 -1.02 14.86
N LYS A 68 -26.11 -2.04 15.20
CA LYS A 68 -25.42 -2.15 16.48
C LYS A 68 -24.33 -1.08 16.62
N ALA A 69 -23.58 -0.83 15.56
CA ALA A 69 -22.48 0.14 15.55
C ALA A 69 -22.96 1.60 15.42
N GLY A 70 -24.20 1.82 14.95
CA GLY A 70 -24.72 3.17 14.69
C GLY A 70 -24.06 3.85 13.48
N VAL A 71 -23.51 3.06 12.53
CA VAL A 71 -22.76 3.54 11.35
C VAL A 71 -23.21 2.81 10.11
N ASN A 72 -23.45 3.51 9.03
CA ASN A 72 -23.68 2.88 7.72
C ASN A 72 -22.35 2.59 7.04
N VAL A 73 -21.80 1.38 7.27
CA VAL A 73 -20.48 0.98 6.77
C VAL A 73 -20.41 1.07 5.25
N ARG A 74 -21.47 0.64 4.55
CA ARG A 74 -21.51 0.64 3.09
C ARG A 74 -21.47 2.04 2.49
N LYS A 75 -22.20 2.98 3.09
CA LYS A 75 -22.30 4.35 2.59
C LYS A 75 -21.18 5.24 3.14
N ASP A 76 -21.01 5.23 4.46
CA ASP A 76 -20.21 6.24 5.17
C ASP A 76 -18.72 5.86 5.25
N ILE A 77 -18.39 4.57 5.10
CA ILE A 77 -17.01 4.07 5.04
C ILE A 77 -16.64 3.68 3.61
N LEU A 78 -17.27 2.62 3.05
CA LEU A 78 -16.89 2.11 1.74
C LEU A 78 -17.23 3.07 0.60
N GLY A 79 -18.41 3.72 0.66
CA GLY A 79 -18.84 4.71 -0.32
C GLY A 79 -18.08 6.05 -0.25
N ALA A 80 -17.43 6.35 0.88
CA ALA A 80 -16.62 7.55 1.04
C ALA A 80 -15.24 7.45 0.39
N PHE A 81 -14.78 6.25 -0.01
CA PHE A 81 -13.54 6.12 -0.75
C PHE A 81 -13.64 6.76 -2.14
N GLY A 82 -12.57 7.45 -2.52
CA GLY A 82 -12.40 8.02 -3.86
C GLY A 82 -11.74 7.05 -4.83
N GLU A 83 -11.08 7.60 -5.83
CA GLU A 83 -10.53 6.87 -6.97
C GLU A 83 -9.01 6.86 -7.03
N GLU A 84 -8.32 7.40 -6.05
CA GLU A 84 -6.87 7.49 -6.05
C GLU A 84 -6.29 6.63 -4.94
N LEU A 85 -5.39 5.75 -5.30
CA LEU A 85 -4.63 4.88 -4.40
C LEU A 85 -3.14 5.16 -4.56
N VAL A 86 -2.46 5.32 -3.45
CA VAL A 86 -1.01 5.48 -3.37
C VAL A 86 -0.48 4.54 -2.33
N THR A 87 0.52 3.74 -2.69
CA THR A 87 1.27 2.92 -1.74
C THR A 87 2.75 3.15 -1.93
N PHE A 88 3.53 3.05 -0.89
CA PHE A 88 4.99 3.00 -0.99
C PHE A 88 5.59 2.36 0.26
N SER A 89 6.74 1.73 0.07
CA SER A 89 7.49 1.11 1.16
C SER A 89 8.91 1.65 1.20
N ASP A 90 9.46 1.73 2.41
CA ASP A 90 10.91 1.82 2.61
C ASP A 90 11.38 0.46 3.11
N LEU A 91 12.45 -0.02 2.55
CA LEU A 91 13.20 -1.15 3.05
C LEU A 91 14.51 -0.57 3.56
N LYS A 92 14.80 -0.74 4.83
CA LYS A 92 16.15 -0.45 5.34
C LYS A 92 17.04 -1.64 5.01
N PRO A 93 18.34 -1.42 4.74
CA PRO A 93 19.26 -2.54 4.67
C PRO A 93 19.09 -3.40 5.91
N LEU A 94 19.02 -4.69 5.70
CA LEU A 94 18.86 -5.65 6.79
C LEU A 94 20.23 -5.88 7.41
N ASP A 95 20.38 -5.55 8.69
CA ASP A 95 21.49 -5.97 9.50
C ASP A 95 21.09 -7.22 10.27
N LEU A 96 21.61 -8.35 9.85
CA LEU A 96 21.28 -9.66 10.45
C LEU A 96 21.78 -9.78 11.89
N GLU A 97 22.82 -9.02 12.27
CA GLU A 97 23.37 -9.03 13.64
C GLU A 97 22.47 -8.25 14.61
N GLU A 98 21.67 -7.30 14.10
CA GLU A 98 20.72 -6.50 14.89
C GLU A 98 19.30 -7.09 14.92
N LEU A 99 19.05 -8.21 14.24
CA LEU A 99 17.76 -8.89 14.21
C LEU A 99 17.62 -9.82 15.43
N ASP A 100 17.06 -9.29 16.51
CA ASP A 100 16.75 -10.08 17.71
C ASP A 100 15.55 -11.03 17.48
N ASP A 101 14.63 -10.68 16.57
CA ASP A 101 13.44 -11.48 16.24
C ASP A 101 13.16 -11.41 14.72
N PRO A 102 12.93 -12.56 14.04
CA PRO A 102 12.54 -12.60 12.63
C PRO A 102 11.28 -11.78 12.29
N ASP A 103 10.43 -11.51 13.28
CA ASP A 103 9.22 -10.69 13.13
C ASP A 103 9.52 -9.18 13.14
N ASP A 104 10.74 -8.77 13.53
CA ASP A 104 11.19 -7.37 13.58
C ASP A 104 11.79 -6.87 12.25
N LEU A 105 11.30 -7.37 11.13
CA LEU A 105 11.77 -6.92 9.81
C LEU A 105 11.62 -5.39 9.68
N PRO A 106 12.70 -4.67 9.27
CA PRO A 106 12.73 -3.20 9.18
C PRO A 106 11.95 -2.72 7.95
N MET A 107 10.74 -3.20 7.81
CA MET A 107 9.80 -2.83 6.77
C MET A 107 8.82 -1.79 7.28
N SER A 108 8.50 -0.86 6.44
CA SER A 108 7.48 0.13 6.73
C SER A 108 6.67 0.38 5.47
N GLU A 109 5.37 0.22 5.59
CA GLU A 109 4.44 0.39 4.47
C GLU A 109 3.53 1.59 4.68
N PHE A 110 3.28 2.32 3.63
CA PHE A 110 2.41 3.47 3.63
C PHE A 110 1.33 3.35 2.56
N TYR A 111 0.11 3.64 2.96
CA TYR A 111 -1.06 3.63 2.10
C TYR A 111 -1.77 4.97 2.18
N ALA A 112 -2.19 5.50 1.05
CA ALA A 112 -3.08 6.65 0.98
C ALA A 112 -4.21 6.36 0.00
N VAL A 113 -5.44 6.55 0.48
CA VAL A 113 -6.65 6.40 -0.33
C VAL A 113 -7.36 7.73 -0.33
N SER A 114 -7.73 8.24 -1.52
CA SER A 114 -8.51 9.47 -1.58
C SER A 114 -9.91 9.26 -1.01
N LEU A 115 -10.46 10.31 -0.42
CA LEU A 115 -11.80 10.33 0.15
C LEU A 115 -12.68 11.31 -0.64
N ARG A 116 -13.94 10.93 -0.85
CA ARG A 116 -14.99 11.78 -1.42
C ARG A 116 -15.59 12.69 -0.35
N ASP A 117 -15.73 12.15 0.87
CA ASP A 117 -16.23 12.87 2.05
C ASP A 117 -15.41 12.45 3.29
N SER A 118 -14.40 13.23 3.59
CA SER A 118 -13.47 12.94 4.69
C SER A 118 -14.09 13.15 6.07
N GLU A 119 -15.06 14.08 6.21
CA GLU A 119 -15.68 14.36 7.50
C GLU A 119 -16.64 13.25 7.92
N VAL A 120 -17.47 12.79 6.98
CA VAL A 120 -18.35 11.64 7.20
C VAL A 120 -17.53 10.40 7.47
N PHE A 121 -16.47 10.16 6.69
CA PHE A 121 -15.59 9.02 6.87
C PHE A 121 -14.92 9.01 8.25
N ASP A 122 -14.28 10.11 8.68
CA ASP A 122 -13.56 10.17 9.96
C ASP A 122 -14.50 9.98 11.15
N ARG A 123 -15.69 10.60 11.12
CA ARG A 123 -16.71 10.42 12.15
C ARG A 123 -17.18 8.98 12.23
N SER A 124 -17.52 8.38 11.08
CA SER A 124 -18.04 7.02 11.01
C SER A 124 -16.97 5.98 11.37
N LEU A 125 -15.72 6.19 10.97
CA LEU A 125 -14.60 5.33 11.35
C LEU A 125 -14.38 5.35 12.87
N ARG A 126 -14.42 6.52 13.50
CA ARG A 126 -14.29 6.63 14.98
C ARG A 126 -15.42 5.93 15.71
N THR A 127 -16.65 6.12 15.26
CA THR A 127 -17.82 5.45 15.85
C THR A 127 -17.70 3.93 15.71
N LEU A 128 -17.27 3.47 14.54
CA LEU A 128 -17.03 2.05 14.26
C LEU A 128 -15.96 1.45 15.18
N LEU A 129 -14.81 2.09 15.29
CA LEU A 129 -13.71 1.63 16.16
C LEU A 129 -14.13 1.61 17.63
N GLY A 130 -14.86 2.62 18.10
CA GLY A 130 -15.42 2.66 19.45
C GLY A 130 -16.45 1.55 19.71
N SER A 131 -17.19 1.09 18.70
CA SER A 131 -18.15 0.00 18.83
C SER A 131 -17.50 -1.38 18.89
N ILE A 132 -16.33 -1.56 18.26
CA ILE A 132 -15.57 -2.82 18.24
C ILE A 132 -14.88 -3.06 19.59
N ALA A 133 -14.36 -2.01 20.21
CA ALA A 133 -13.64 -2.09 21.49
C ALA A 133 -14.15 -1.03 22.48
N PRO A 134 -15.34 -1.23 23.06
CA PRO A 134 -15.92 -0.28 24.00
C PRO A 134 -15.03 -0.08 25.23
N GLY A 135 -14.67 1.17 25.52
CA GLY A 135 -13.86 1.53 26.69
C GLY A 135 -12.36 1.27 26.57
N ALA A 136 -11.88 0.72 25.47
CA ALA A 136 -10.44 0.61 25.21
C ALA A 136 -9.95 1.84 24.41
N GLU A 137 -8.91 2.49 24.90
CA GLU A 137 -8.15 3.46 24.10
C GLU A 137 -7.25 2.72 23.11
N LEU A 138 -7.85 2.20 22.03
CA LEU A 138 -7.12 1.48 20.98
C LEU A 138 -6.06 2.35 20.32
N PHE A 139 -6.31 3.66 20.22
CA PHE A 139 -5.43 4.60 19.56
C PHE A 139 -5.06 5.74 20.49
N LYS A 140 -3.80 6.17 20.41
CA LYS A 140 -3.34 7.41 21.02
C LYS A 140 -3.34 8.52 19.98
N ASP A 141 -4.03 9.61 20.28
CA ASP A 141 -4.13 10.77 19.42
C ASP A 141 -2.92 11.69 19.61
N ARG A 142 -2.36 12.18 18.51
CA ARG A 142 -1.33 13.20 18.49
C ARG A 142 -1.58 14.17 17.34
N GLU A 143 -1.58 15.46 17.64
CA GLU A 143 -1.68 16.47 16.60
C GLU A 143 -0.34 16.75 15.93
N HIS A 144 -0.33 16.84 14.60
CA HIS A 144 0.80 17.25 13.80
C HIS A 144 0.34 18.13 12.65
N LYS A 145 0.73 19.40 12.66
CA LYS A 145 0.35 20.41 11.64
C LYS A 145 -1.15 20.53 11.38
N GLY A 146 -1.95 20.47 12.42
CA GLY A 146 -3.41 20.55 12.35
C GLY A 146 -4.08 19.27 11.88
N ILE A 147 -3.35 18.14 11.82
CA ILE A 147 -3.88 16.83 11.46
C ILE A 147 -3.69 15.90 12.66
N THR A 148 -4.78 15.27 13.10
CA THR A 148 -4.73 14.26 14.16
C THR A 148 -4.21 12.94 13.61
N VAL A 149 -3.07 12.50 14.12
CA VAL A 149 -2.50 11.17 13.88
C VAL A 149 -2.90 10.25 15.02
N ARG A 150 -3.51 9.13 14.69
CA ARG A 150 -3.93 8.09 15.63
C ARG A 150 -3.03 6.89 15.48
N SER A 151 -2.39 6.50 16.58
CA SER A 151 -1.42 5.40 16.60
C SER A 151 -1.81 4.34 17.59
N MET A 152 -1.74 3.09 17.16
CA MET A 152 -1.90 1.91 17.97
C MET A 152 -0.56 1.16 17.97
N ARG A 153 -0.03 0.84 19.16
CA ARG A 153 1.09 -0.09 19.27
C ARG A 153 0.55 -1.51 19.19
N GLY A 154 1.27 -2.37 18.52
CA GLY A 154 1.04 -3.82 18.60
C GLY A 154 1.10 -4.31 20.04
N THR A 155 0.56 -5.48 20.28
CA THR A 155 0.71 -6.19 21.56
C THR A 155 2.20 -6.38 21.86
N GLU A 156 2.57 -6.43 23.14
CA GLU A 156 3.97 -6.67 23.57
C GLU A 156 4.57 -7.84 22.79
N GLY A 157 5.66 -7.57 22.05
CA GLY A 157 6.36 -8.53 21.20
C GLY A 157 6.22 -8.29 19.69
N ALA A 158 5.13 -7.69 19.20
CA ALA A 158 5.07 -7.29 17.80
C ALA A 158 5.48 -5.81 17.68
N GLY A 159 6.71 -5.53 17.27
CA GLY A 159 7.27 -4.17 17.09
C GLY A 159 6.55 -3.30 16.06
N ILE A 160 5.42 -3.76 15.51
CA ILE A 160 4.65 -3.10 14.46
C ILE A 160 3.72 -2.04 15.06
N GLU A 161 3.95 -0.78 14.70
CA GLU A 161 3.07 0.34 15.01
C GLU A 161 2.13 0.60 13.81
N LEU A 162 0.81 0.56 14.04
CA LEU A 162 -0.17 1.01 13.08
C LEU A 162 -0.55 2.46 13.37
N SER A 163 -0.44 3.34 12.39
CA SER A 163 -0.94 4.71 12.53
C SER A 163 -1.80 5.11 11.34
N TYR A 164 -2.83 5.93 11.60
CA TYR A 164 -3.65 6.51 10.55
C TYR A 164 -3.95 7.98 10.81
N ALA A 165 -4.25 8.69 9.74
CA ALA A 165 -4.74 10.07 9.79
C ALA A 165 -5.76 10.30 8.66
N VAL A 166 -6.79 11.08 8.95
CA VAL A 166 -7.76 11.54 7.95
C VAL A 166 -7.48 13.01 7.66
N THR A 167 -7.29 13.32 6.38
CA THR A 167 -7.09 14.68 5.87
C THR A 167 -8.28 15.06 4.98
N PRO A 168 -8.43 16.32 4.55
CA PRO A 168 -9.56 16.69 3.67
C PRO A 168 -9.66 15.88 2.37
N LYS A 169 -8.54 15.28 1.90
CA LYS A 169 -8.53 14.50 0.66
C LYS A 169 -8.17 13.03 0.87
N TRP A 170 -7.46 12.66 1.94
CA TRP A 170 -6.82 11.36 2.06
C TRP A 170 -7.10 10.68 3.39
N LEU A 171 -7.41 9.39 3.36
CA LEU A 171 -7.08 8.48 4.44
C LEU A 171 -5.62 8.08 4.25
N LEU A 172 -4.81 8.32 5.26
CA LEU A 172 -3.41 7.93 5.34
C LEU A 172 -3.28 6.81 6.35
N VAL A 173 -2.61 5.73 5.99
CA VAL A 173 -2.34 4.59 6.88
C VAL A 173 -0.85 4.26 6.78
N ASN A 174 -0.21 4.04 7.91
CA ASN A 174 1.19 3.64 7.97
C ASN A 174 1.34 2.45 8.91
N VAL A 175 2.02 1.44 8.43
CA VAL A 175 2.44 0.25 9.19
C VAL A 175 3.94 0.34 9.37
N GLY A 176 4.43 0.25 10.61
CA GLY A 176 5.83 0.44 10.98
C GLY A 176 6.10 1.82 11.61
N ASP A 177 7.30 2.39 11.43
CA ASP A 177 7.73 3.62 12.10
C ASP A 177 6.78 4.82 11.85
N ARG A 178 6.15 5.30 12.93
CA ARG A 178 5.27 6.47 12.93
C ARG A 178 5.92 7.74 12.37
N SER A 179 7.23 7.88 12.46
CA SER A 179 7.94 9.05 11.95
C SER A 179 7.67 9.28 10.47
N ARG A 180 7.39 8.21 9.72
CA ARG A 180 6.98 8.28 8.31
C ARG A 180 5.66 9.02 8.12
N MET A 181 4.63 8.70 8.90
CA MET A 181 3.36 9.41 8.85
C MET A 181 3.56 10.91 9.02
N LEU A 182 4.37 11.33 10.01
CA LEU A 182 4.67 12.73 10.26
C LEU A 182 5.44 13.39 9.09
N ARG A 183 6.36 12.66 8.46
CA ARG A 183 7.08 13.13 7.27
C ARG A 183 6.13 13.32 6.08
N VAL A 184 5.22 12.37 5.84
CA VAL A 184 4.22 12.45 4.77
C VAL A 184 3.30 13.64 4.98
N ILE A 185 2.71 13.78 6.17
CA ILE A 185 1.84 14.93 6.51
C ILE A 185 2.59 16.24 6.25
N SER A 186 3.88 16.30 6.59
CA SER A 186 4.70 17.48 6.35
C SER A 186 4.94 17.79 4.87
N ARG A 187 4.70 16.84 3.97
CA ARG A 187 4.87 16.95 2.52
C ARG A 187 3.57 17.19 1.77
N LEU A 188 2.41 16.90 2.36
CA LEU A 188 1.10 17.03 1.69
C LEU A 188 0.91 18.39 1.00
N ASN A 189 1.34 19.46 1.66
CA ASN A 189 1.15 20.84 1.21
C ASN A 189 2.44 21.52 0.72
N LYS A 190 3.53 20.76 0.53
CA LYS A 190 4.82 21.33 0.12
C LYS A 190 5.35 20.61 -1.11
N SER A 191 5.72 21.39 -2.14
CA SER A 191 6.46 20.89 -3.30
C SER A 191 7.93 20.60 -2.92
N ARG A 192 8.16 19.53 -2.17
CA ARG A 192 9.50 19.02 -1.88
C ARG A 192 9.92 18.02 -2.97
N LYS A 193 11.20 17.60 -2.94
CA LYS A 193 11.70 16.51 -3.79
C LYS A 193 10.79 15.29 -3.63
N SER A 194 10.07 14.91 -4.65
CA SER A 194 9.26 13.68 -4.69
C SER A 194 9.87 12.74 -5.71
N LEU A 195 9.64 11.45 -5.55
CA LEU A 195 10.08 10.40 -6.47
C LEU A 195 9.79 10.77 -7.94
N TRP A 196 8.57 11.24 -8.21
CA TRP A 196 8.10 11.54 -9.56
C TRP A 196 8.78 12.76 -10.23
N LYS A 197 9.53 13.52 -9.43
CA LYS A 197 10.30 14.69 -9.91
C LYS A 197 11.79 14.41 -10.02
N GLU A 198 12.25 13.23 -9.65
CA GLU A 198 13.64 12.84 -9.89
C GLU A 198 13.94 12.83 -11.38
N PRO A 199 15.08 13.38 -11.83
CA PRO A 199 15.35 13.59 -13.25
C PRO A 199 15.20 12.32 -14.10
N SER A 200 15.70 11.19 -13.63
CA SER A 200 15.60 9.87 -14.28
C SER A 200 14.15 9.38 -14.38
N VAL A 201 13.39 9.43 -13.29
CA VAL A 201 11.99 9.02 -13.23
C VAL A 201 11.11 9.96 -14.07
N ALA A 202 11.30 11.28 -13.94
CA ALA A 202 10.56 12.28 -14.69
C ALA A 202 10.80 12.20 -16.21
N ALA A 203 11.99 11.80 -16.66
CA ALA A 203 12.29 11.56 -18.07
C ALA A 203 11.41 10.45 -18.63
N VAL A 204 11.31 9.33 -17.93
CA VAL A 204 10.49 8.18 -18.34
C VAL A 204 9.00 8.53 -18.36
N ILE A 205 8.53 9.26 -17.35
CA ILE A 205 7.13 9.70 -17.26
C ILE A 205 6.77 10.57 -18.46
N ARG A 206 7.65 11.47 -18.90
CA ARG A 206 7.42 12.34 -20.07
C ARG A 206 7.30 11.58 -21.39
N GLU A 207 7.98 10.43 -21.53
CA GLU A 207 7.92 9.58 -22.70
C GLU A 207 6.70 8.64 -22.71
N ALA A 208 6.01 8.50 -21.60
CA ALA A 208 4.88 7.61 -21.49
C ALA A 208 3.65 8.12 -22.25
N PRO A 209 2.79 7.23 -22.73
CA PRO A 209 1.55 7.61 -23.38
C PRO A 209 0.61 8.30 -22.40
N LYS A 210 -0.31 9.10 -22.92
CA LYS A 210 -1.44 9.64 -22.14
C LYS A 210 -2.38 8.51 -21.68
N GLY A 211 -3.10 8.74 -20.61
CA GLY A 211 -4.09 7.80 -20.09
C GLY A 211 -3.49 6.69 -19.22
N VAL A 212 -2.31 6.90 -18.66
CA VAL A 212 -1.72 5.96 -17.68
C VAL A 212 -2.55 5.95 -16.41
N LYS A 213 -3.02 4.78 -16.03
CA LYS A 213 -3.89 4.56 -14.86
C LYS A 213 -3.15 4.12 -13.62
N GLN A 214 -1.95 3.58 -13.81
CA GLN A 214 -1.10 3.10 -12.74
C GLN A 214 0.37 3.28 -13.12
N TRP A 215 1.15 3.71 -12.14
CA TRP A 215 2.60 3.70 -12.15
C TRP A 215 3.10 2.84 -11.00
N ASP A 216 4.08 2.01 -11.30
CA ASP A 216 4.79 1.22 -10.30
C ASP A 216 6.28 1.51 -10.42
N TYR A 217 6.91 1.81 -9.29
CA TYR A 217 8.34 2.02 -9.16
C TYR A 217 8.92 0.98 -8.21
N VAL A 218 10.04 0.41 -8.58
CA VAL A 218 10.82 -0.51 -7.74
C VAL A 218 12.28 -0.11 -7.81
N ASP A 219 12.87 0.19 -6.66
CA ASP A 219 14.29 0.39 -6.48
C ASP A 219 14.97 -0.96 -6.28
N LEU A 220 15.61 -1.48 -7.31
CA LEU A 220 16.22 -2.81 -7.26
C LEU A 220 17.45 -2.86 -6.36
N GLU A 221 18.14 -1.74 -6.18
CA GLU A 221 19.26 -1.67 -5.25
C GLU A 221 18.80 -1.82 -3.80
N ASN A 222 17.80 -1.03 -3.39
CA ASN A 222 17.22 -1.16 -2.05
C ASN A 222 16.60 -2.54 -1.84
N LEU A 223 15.90 -3.05 -2.85
CA LEU A 223 15.28 -4.37 -2.78
C LEU A 223 16.31 -5.49 -2.66
N SER A 224 17.38 -5.45 -3.45
CA SER A 224 18.45 -6.46 -3.40
C SER A 224 19.18 -6.43 -2.07
N ASN A 225 19.53 -5.23 -1.57
CA ASN A 225 20.20 -5.05 -0.28
C ASN A 225 19.36 -5.52 0.91
N PHE A 226 18.04 -5.62 0.74
CA PHE A 226 17.13 -6.18 1.74
C PHE A 226 16.94 -7.69 1.57
N LEU A 227 16.70 -8.17 0.33
CA LEU A 227 16.36 -9.56 0.07
C LEU A 227 17.55 -10.52 0.13
N PHE A 228 18.73 -10.10 -0.32
CA PHE A 228 19.86 -11.00 -0.39
C PHE A 228 20.36 -11.47 0.99
N PRO A 229 20.45 -10.62 2.03
CA PRO A 229 20.74 -11.09 3.36
C PRO A 229 19.71 -12.11 3.89
N LEU A 230 18.41 -11.86 3.67
CA LEU A 230 17.34 -12.80 4.06
C LEU A 230 17.46 -14.13 3.32
N LEU A 231 17.76 -14.10 2.03
CA LEU A 231 17.97 -15.32 1.25
C LEU A 231 19.19 -16.08 1.76
N GLY A 232 20.29 -15.38 2.08
CA GLY A 232 21.47 -15.98 2.69
C GLY A 232 21.12 -16.72 3.98
N MET A 233 20.39 -16.07 4.89
CA MET A 233 19.95 -16.66 6.16
C MET A 233 19.02 -17.88 5.94
N ALA A 234 18.05 -17.79 5.02
CA ALA A 234 17.16 -18.90 4.69
C ALA A 234 17.92 -20.08 4.09
N LEU A 235 19.01 -19.82 3.35
CA LEU A 235 19.85 -20.85 2.74
C LEU A 235 20.86 -21.49 3.73
N GLU A 236 21.04 -20.95 4.93
CA GLU A 236 21.73 -21.65 6.01
C GLU A 236 20.90 -22.80 6.57
N ASP A 237 19.57 -22.74 6.44
CA ASP A 237 18.67 -23.83 6.83
C ASP A 237 18.78 -25.01 5.85
N SER A 238 19.18 -26.18 6.39
CA SER A 238 19.39 -27.41 5.61
C SER A 238 18.10 -27.96 4.98
N GLU A 239 16.94 -27.74 5.59
CA GLU A 239 15.66 -28.18 5.05
C GLU A 239 15.26 -27.32 3.84
N PHE A 240 15.47 -26.02 3.91
CA PHE A 240 15.17 -25.08 2.83
C PHE A 240 16.09 -25.31 1.61
N LYS A 241 17.38 -25.63 1.85
CA LYS A 241 18.31 -26.05 0.76
C LYS A 241 17.81 -27.26 0.01
N LEU A 242 17.32 -28.27 0.73
CA LEU A 242 16.76 -29.49 0.15
C LEU A 242 15.53 -29.22 -0.72
N GLU A 243 14.61 -28.38 -0.26
CA GLU A 243 13.41 -28.01 -1.00
C GLU A 243 13.72 -27.29 -2.32
N LEU A 244 14.74 -26.42 -2.33
CA LEU A 244 15.18 -25.71 -3.52
C LEU A 244 16.11 -26.53 -4.43
N GLY A 245 16.52 -27.75 -4.03
CA GLY A 245 17.44 -28.58 -4.78
C GLY A 245 18.88 -28.04 -4.84
N ILE A 246 19.25 -27.17 -3.89
CA ILE A 246 20.59 -26.57 -3.80
C ILE A 246 21.55 -27.59 -3.21
N THR A 247 22.67 -27.83 -3.90
CA THR A 247 23.71 -28.79 -3.50
C THR A 247 24.89 -28.07 -2.87
N ASN A 248 25.71 -28.81 -2.09
CA ASN A 248 26.92 -28.25 -1.46
C ASN A 248 27.93 -27.65 -2.47
N LYS A 249 27.80 -27.90 -3.77
CA LYS A 249 28.60 -27.26 -4.80
C LYS A 249 28.18 -25.82 -5.09
N ASP A 250 26.95 -25.47 -4.73
CA ASP A 250 26.34 -24.18 -4.96
C ASP A 250 26.54 -23.25 -3.74
N GLU A 251 27.06 -23.77 -2.60
CA GLU A 251 27.27 -22.98 -1.36
C GLU A 251 28.18 -21.76 -1.58
N ASN A 252 29.20 -21.88 -2.42
CA ASN A 252 30.10 -20.76 -2.76
C ASN A 252 29.41 -19.65 -3.58
N PHE A 253 28.20 -19.87 -4.08
CA PHE A 253 27.45 -18.85 -4.81
C PHE A 253 26.85 -17.78 -3.86
N PHE A 254 26.56 -18.19 -2.63
CA PHE A 254 25.90 -17.35 -1.63
C PHE A 254 26.87 -16.74 -0.60
N ASP A 255 28.12 -17.22 -0.59
CA ASP A 255 29.19 -16.77 0.34
C ASP A 255 29.89 -15.48 -0.12
N LYS A 256 29.45 -14.89 -1.23
CA LYS A 256 30.02 -13.65 -1.77
C LYS A 256 29.02 -12.50 -1.63
N ASP A 257 29.55 -11.34 -1.32
CA ASP A 257 28.81 -10.07 -1.39
C ASP A 257 27.97 -10.03 -2.67
N PHE A 258 26.67 -10.18 -2.56
CA PHE A 258 25.78 -10.05 -3.71
C PHE A 258 25.96 -8.65 -4.30
N PRO A 259 26.22 -8.54 -5.60
CA PRO A 259 26.42 -7.24 -6.21
C PRO A 259 25.15 -6.41 -6.05
N SER A 260 25.30 -5.20 -5.50
CA SER A 260 24.23 -4.21 -5.54
C SER A 260 23.74 -4.05 -6.98
N LEU A 261 22.43 -4.03 -7.16
CA LEU A 261 21.79 -3.81 -8.46
C LEU A 261 21.46 -2.32 -8.63
N PRO A 262 22.36 -1.49 -9.15
CA PRO A 262 22.18 -0.04 -9.25
C PRO A 262 21.16 0.36 -10.32
N TYR A 263 20.00 -0.25 -10.28
CA TYR A 263 18.91 -0.05 -11.22
C TYR A 263 17.61 0.26 -10.49
N PHE A 264 16.72 0.96 -11.17
CA PHE A 264 15.30 0.97 -10.80
C PHE A 264 14.44 0.48 -11.96
N MET A 265 13.30 -0.07 -11.63
CA MET A 265 12.27 -0.43 -12.59
C MET A 265 11.11 0.56 -12.50
N LEU A 266 10.69 1.08 -13.63
CA LEU A 266 9.46 1.85 -13.72
C LEU A 266 8.51 1.16 -14.71
N SER A 267 7.30 0.89 -14.26
CA SER A 267 6.25 0.35 -15.11
C SER A 267 5.01 1.22 -15.10
N TRP A 268 4.22 1.10 -16.15
CA TRP A 268 2.95 1.77 -16.26
C TRP A 268 1.90 0.87 -16.88
N THR A 269 0.65 1.09 -16.49
CA THR A 269 -0.52 0.39 -17.02
C THR A 269 -1.55 1.40 -17.49
N ARG A 270 -2.11 1.15 -18.66
CA ARG A 270 -3.25 1.90 -19.22
C ARG A 270 -4.34 0.96 -19.72
N GLU A 271 -5.56 1.47 -19.77
CA GLU A 271 -6.65 0.77 -20.40
C GLU A 271 -6.60 0.94 -21.94
N SER A 272 -6.97 -0.11 -22.66
CA SER A 272 -7.10 -0.12 -24.11
C SER A 272 -8.44 -0.72 -24.51
N LYS A 273 -8.81 -0.59 -25.80
CA LYS A 273 -10.04 -1.21 -26.32
C LYS A 273 -10.09 -2.74 -26.14
N ARG A 274 -8.94 -3.41 -26.04
CA ARG A 274 -8.80 -4.86 -25.94
C ARG A 274 -8.47 -5.37 -24.53
N GLY A 275 -8.27 -4.49 -23.57
CA GLY A 275 -7.87 -4.86 -22.21
C GLY A 275 -6.88 -3.87 -21.61
N PHE A 276 -5.94 -4.35 -20.81
CA PHE A 276 -4.86 -3.55 -20.25
C PHE A 276 -3.59 -3.71 -21.06
N VAL A 277 -2.81 -2.64 -21.14
CA VAL A 277 -1.47 -2.62 -21.69
C VAL A 277 -0.55 -2.16 -20.56
N SER A 278 0.38 -3.03 -20.18
CA SER A 278 1.42 -2.70 -19.22
C SER A 278 2.78 -2.74 -19.91
N LYS A 279 3.67 -1.84 -19.50
CA LYS A 279 5.06 -1.79 -19.96
C LYS A 279 5.95 -1.53 -18.76
N ALA A 280 6.99 -2.32 -18.62
CA ALA A 280 8.04 -2.13 -17.64
C ALA A 280 9.38 -1.92 -18.33
N LYS A 281 10.24 -1.10 -17.76
CA LYS A 281 11.61 -0.89 -18.19
C LYS A 281 12.53 -0.75 -16.98
N LEU A 282 13.76 -1.22 -17.14
CA LEU A 282 14.86 -1.03 -16.21
C LEU A 282 15.69 0.17 -16.63
N PHE A 283 16.12 0.93 -15.65
CA PHE A 283 16.95 2.11 -15.83
C PHE A 283 18.10 2.08 -14.84
N PRO A 284 19.33 2.44 -15.24
CA PRO A 284 20.40 2.64 -14.29
C PRO A 284 20.08 3.80 -13.36
N LYS A 285 20.45 3.70 -12.09
CA LYS A 285 20.52 4.85 -11.20
C LYS A 285 21.69 5.70 -11.69
N GLY A 286 21.44 6.97 -12.00
CA GLY A 286 22.52 7.89 -12.32
C GLY A 286 23.40 8.10 -11.09
N ASP A 287 24.69 8.31 -11.32
CA ASP A 287 25.68 8.71 -10.32
C ASP A 287 25.29 10.02 -9.62
#